data_fc4464110c9dd56ec0585189115874df
#
_entry.id   fc4464110c9dd56ec0585189115874df
#
_cell.length_a   1.000
_cell.length_b   1.000
_cell.length_c   1.000
_cell.angle_alpha   90.00
_cell.angle_beta   90.00
_cell.angle_gamma   90.00
#
_symmetry.space_group_name_H-M   'P 1'
#
loop_
_entity.id
_entity.type
_entity.pdbx_description
1 polymer ?
#
loop_
_entity_poly.entity_id
_entity_poly.type
_entity_poly.pdbx_seq_one_letter_code
_entity_poly.pdbx_strand_id
1 'polypeptide(L)'
;RFGLLSLVAIGAGQLAIASTIRSFPKEKTIVERERSKGIYDVGPYFLSKVVAEAPLTTALSALGGVLLYPLVGLQGGMLSQKFANFLAILSLEGLASGGLGLLLGAAAPSSDAALAMFPPIIVLMIIFNGFNIAEENTPALLQFIPQVSFIRWCSEGLAVNEFSGLTFSCEGARGPCAATGEDALARVSMASSVKGAMLAQSRL
;
A
#
# COMPACT_ATOMS: atom_id res chain seq x y z
N ARG A 1 11.61 -7.31 -12.35
CA ARG A 1 10.78 -6.10 -12.14
C ARG A 1 9.68 -6.32 -11.10
N PHE A 2 8.99 -7.47 -11.04
CA PHE A 2 7.96 -7.75 -10.03
C PHE A 2 8.44 -7.51 -8.59
N GLY A 3 9.56 -8.13 -8.20
CA GLY A 3 10.11 -7.98 -6.85
C GLY A 3 10.47 -6.53 -6.50
N LEU A 4 10.89 -5.73 -7.48
CA LEU A 4 11.20 -4.33 -7.27
C LEU A 4 9.93 -3.50 -7.03
N LEU A 5 8.85 -3.75 -7.78
CA LEU A 5 7.54 -3.10 -7.55
C LEU A 5 6.98 -3.46 -6.18
N SER A 6 7.10 -4.73 -5.77
CA SER A 6 6.73 -5.15 -4.40
C SER A 6 7.55 -4.44 -3.33
N LEU A 7 8.85 -4.22 -3.54
CA LEU A 7 9.68 -3.45 -2.60
C LEU A 7 9.27 -1.98 -2.53
N VAL A 8 8.88 -1.38 -3.65
CA VAL A 8 8.35 0.00 -3.68
C VAL A 8 7.06 0.07 -2.86
N ALA A 9 6.13 -0.86 -3.05
CA ALA A 9 4.90 -0.94 -2.28
C ALA A 9 5.18 -1.09 -0.77
N ILE A 10 6.03 -2.02 -0.38
CA ILE A 10 6.40 -2.25 1.02
C ILE A 10 7.02 -0.98 1.63
N GLY A 11 7.95 -0.34 0.92
CA GLY A 11 8.64 0.87 1.40
C GLY A 11 7.70 2.06 1.57
N ALA A 12 6.82 2.30 0.61
CA ALA A 12 5.84 3.38 0.66
C ALA A 12 4.88 3.22 1.84
N GLY A 13 4.32 2.02 2.02
CA GLY A 13 3.42 1.72 3.14
C GLY A 13 4.09 1.89 4.50
N GLN A 14 5.32 1.40 4.67
CA GLN A 14 6.07 1.53 5.93
C GLN A 14 6.34 2.98 6.31
N LEU A 15 6.70 3.84 5.36
CA LEU A 15 6.96 5.25 5.63
C LEU A 15 5.70 5.98 6.14
N ALA A 16 4.56 5.74 5.50
CA ALA A 16 3.29 6.36 5.91
C ALA A 16 2.84 5.91 7.31
N ILE A 17 2.91 4.61 7.61
CA ILE A 17 2.55 4.09 8.93
C ILE A 17 3.49 4.64 10.02
N ALA A 18 4.80 4.62 9.79
CA ALA A 18 5.79 5.04 10.78
C ALA A 18 5.62 6.50 11.21
N SER A 19 5.16 7.39 10.32
CA SER A 19 4.87 8.78 10.65
C SER A 19 3.67 8.88 11.60
N THR A 20 2.58 8.18 11.30
CA THR A 20 1.33 8.25 12.05
C THR A 20 1.41 7.56 13.42
N ILE A 21 2.05 6.38 13.49
CA ILE A 21 2.23 5.64 14.76
C ILE A 21 2.99 6.46 15.82
N ARG A 22 3.92 7.31 15.40
CA ARG A 22 4.71 8.11 16.35
C ARG A 22 3.98 9.34 16.84
N SER A 23 3.12 9.96 16.03
CA SER A 23 2.40 11.18 16.36
C SER A 23 1.14 10.92 17.16
N PHE A 24 0.33 9.96 16.75
CA PHE A 24 -1.01 9.75 17.27
C PHE A 24 -1.10 9.44 18.77
N PRO A 25 -0.29 8.55 19.38
CA PRO A 25 -0.40 8.26 20.82
C PRO A 25 -0.10 9.46 21.71
N LYS A 26 0.73 10.41 21.25
CA LYS A 26 1.01 11.66 21.97
C LYS A 26 -0.20 12.60 21.95
N GLU A 27 -0.88 12.69 20.82
CA GLU A 27 -2.10 13.48 20.67
C GLU A 27 -3.26 12.86 21.46
N LYS A 28 -3.38 11.53 21.50
CA LYS A 28 -4.42 10.79 22.22
C LYS A 28 -4.54 11.25 23.68
N THR A 29 -3.45 11.42 24.38
CA THR A 29 -3.48 11.86 25.80
C THR A 29 -4.04 13.27 25.98
N ILE A 30 -3.80 14.16 25.01
CA ILE A 30 -4.35 15.53 25.03
C ILE A 30 -5.85 15.47 24.73
N VAL A 31 -6.23 14.73 23.69
CA VAL A 31 -7.62 14.56 23.27
C VAL A 31 -8.49 13.95 24.39
N GLU A 32 -7.98 12.96 25.12
CA GLU A 32 -8.67 12.33 26.24
C GLU A 32 -8.94 13.35 27.39
N ARG A 33 -7.98 14.23 27.66
CA ARG A 33 -8.15 15.30 28.66
C ARG A 33 -9.15 16.37 28.23
N GLU A 34 -9.12 16.76 26.96
CA GLU A 34 -10.05 17.76 26.41
C GLU A 34 -11.47 17.22 26.34
N ARG A 35 -11.60 15.94 25.96
CA ARG A 35 -12.89 15.23 25.95
C ARG A 35 -13.46 15.10 27.36
N SER A 36 -12.66 14.79 28.36
CA SER A 36 -13.14 14.72 29.75
C SER A 36 -13.71 16.04 30.27
N LYS A 37 -13.30 17.17 29.67
CA LYS A 37 -13.83 18.51 29.92
C LYS A 37 -15.04 18.88 29.05
N GLY A 38 -15.48 17.99 28.16
CA GLY A 38 -16.63 18.20 27.28
C GLY A 38 -16.44 19.23 26.18
N ILE A 39 -15.18 19.49 25.73
CA ILE A 39 -14.87 20.54 24.75
C ILE A 39 -15.37 20.16 23.35
N TYR A 40 -15.23 18.90 22.95
CA TYR A 40 -15.71 18.38 21.67
C TYR A 40 -15.96 16.87 21.74
N ASP A 41 -16.69 16.34 20.73
CA ASP A 41 -16.96 14.91 20.59
C ASP A 41 -15.89 14.23 19.73
N VAL A 42 -15.83 12.89 19.79
CA VAL A 42 -14.84 12.06 19.07
C VAL A 42 -15.00 12.15 17.56
N GLY A 43 -16.24 12.20 17.07
CA GLY A 43 -16.54 12.21 15.64
C GLY A 43 -15.91 13.39 14.88
N PRO A 44 -16.18 14.64 15.27
CA PRO A 44 -15.58 15.83 14.68
C PRO A 44 -14.05 15.84 14.76
N TYR A 45 -13.50 15.40 15.89
CA TYR A 45 -12.04 15.28 16.05
C TYR A 45 -11.44 14.32 15.02
N PHE A 46 -12.00 13.09 14.93
CA PHE A 46 -11.50 12.08 13.99
C PHE A 46 -11.59 12.56 12.53
N LEU A 47 -12.71 13.17 12.16
CA LEU A 47 -12.88 13.72 10.81
C LEU A 47 -11.85 14.81 10.51
N SER A 48 -11.65 15.76 11.43
CA SER A 48 -10.65 16.82 11.27
C SER A 48 -9.22 16.25 11.13
N LYS A 49 -8.90 15.21 11.90
CA LYS A 49 -7.61 14.52 11.83
C LYS A 49 -7.39 13.87 10.46
N VAL A 50 -8.37 13.12 9.98
CA VAL A 50 -8.29 12.47 8.64
C VAL A 50 -8.14 13.52 7.54
N VAL A 51 -8.96 14.58 7.56
CA VAL A 51 -8.91 15.66 6.55
C VAL A 51 -7.58 16.42 6.59
N ALA A 52 -6.96 16.58 7.76
CA ALA A 52 -5.67 17.25 7.90
C ALA A 52 -4.49 16.36 7.44
N GLU A 53 -4.52 15.07 7.75
CA GLU A 53 -3.43 14.15 7.42
C GLU A 53 -3.47 13.61 5.97
N ALA A 54 -4.67 13.40 5.40
CA ALA A 54 -4.82 12.83 4.08
C ALA A 54 -4.07 13.61 2.97
N PRO A 55 -4.16 14.95 2.86
CA PRO A 55 -3.44 15.68 1.82
C PRO A 55 -1.92 15.61 2.00
N LEU A 56 -1.43 15.64 3.24
CA LEU A 56 -0.01 15.53 3.53
C LEU A 56 0.54 14.16 3.16
N THR A 57 -0.14 13.10 3.56
CA THR A 57 0.23 11.71 3.25
C THR A 57 0.21 11.48 1.74
N THR A 58 -0.82 11.95 1.05
CA THR A 58 -0.94 11.86 -0.41
C THR A 58 0.19 12.61 -1.11
N ALA A 59 0.51 13.83 -0.67
CA ALA A 59 1.60 14.62 -1.25
C ALA A 59 2.96 13.96 -1.06
N LEU A 60 3.25 13.43 0.13
CA LEU A 60 4.50 12.72 0.40
C LEU A 60 4.64 11.43 -0.41
N SER A 61 3.58 10.65 -0.53
CA SER A 61 3.55 9.44 -1.37
C SER A 61 3.74 9.78 -2.84
N ALA A 62 3.10 10.84 -3.34
CA ALA A 62 3.25 11.32 -4.70
C ALA A 62 4.67 11.83 -4.98
N LEU A 63 5.27 12.60 -4.08
CA LEU A 63 6.66 13.06 -4.20
C LEU A 63 7.64 11.89 -4.24
N GLY A 64 7.46 10.90 -3.35
CA GLY A 64 8.23 9.67 -3.40
C GLY A 64 8.09 8.95 -4.74
N GLY A 65 6.88 8.86 -5.27
CA GLY A 65 6.59 8.27 -6.57
C GLY A 65 7.25 9.00 -7.74
N VAL A 66 7.23 10.33 -7.74
CA VAL A 66 7.89 11.16 -8.76
C VAL A 66 9.40 10.90 -8.81
N LEU A 67 10.04 10.73 -7.66
CA LEU A 67 11.48 10.43 -7.57
C LEU A 67 11.79 8.98 -7.97
N LEU A 68 10.97 8.03 -7.51
CA LEU A 68 11.19 6.60 -7.75
C LEU A 68 10.94 6.19 -9.21
N TYR A 69 9.96 6.78 -9.88
CA TYR A 69 9.57 6.39 -11.23
C TYR A 69 10.72 6.43 -12.24
N PRO A 70 11.51 7.53 -12.35
CA PRO A 70 12.66 7.57 -13.25
C PRO A 70 13.83 6.71 -12.76
N LEU A 71 14.04 6.59 -11.44
CA LEU A 71 15.12 5.78 -10.86
C LEU A 71 14.96 4.29 -11.16
N VAL A 72 13.72 3.82 -11.12
CA VAL A 72 13.37 2.42 -11.40
C VAL A 72 13.38 2.11 -12.90
N GLY A 73 13.30 3.12 -13.75
CA GLY A 73 13.22 2.96 -15.20
C GLY A 73 11.94 2.26 -15.63
N LEU A 74 10.79 2.69 -15.09
CA LEU A 74 9.47 2.17 -15.43
C LEU A 74 9.04 2.63 -16.82
N GLN A 75 8.11 1.88 -17.42
CA GLN A 75 7.63 2.15 -18.77
C GLN A 75 6.79 3.42 -18.87
N GLY A 76 7.01 4.15 -19.96
CA GLY A 76 6.35 5.42 -20.25
C GLY A 76 7.08 6.60 -19.63
N GLY A 77 7.00 7.76 -20.23
CA GLY A 77 7.58 9.00 -19.68
C GLY A 77 6.73 9.56 -18.53
N MET A 78 7.25 10.58 -17.83
CA MET A 78 6.55 11.29 -16.74
C MET A 78 5.20 11.94 -17.16
N LEU A 79 4.88 12.00 -18.44
CA LEU A 79 3.61 12.52 -18.98
C LEU A 79 2.66 11.39 -19.42
N SER A 80 3.00 10.12 -19.15
CA SER A 80 2.19 8.98 -19.55
C SER A 80 1.05 8.69 -18.57
N GLN A 81 -0.03 8.08 -19.06
CA GLN A 81 -1.10 7.57 -18.20
C GLN A 81 -0.59 6.56 -17.17
N LYS A 82 0.45 5.78 -17.51
CA LYS A 82 1.08 4.84 -16.58
C LYS A 82 1.71 5.54 -15.38
N PHE A 83 2.32 6.69 -15.58
CA PHE A 83 2.86 7.51 -14.49
C PHE A 83 1.74 8.05 -13.57
N ALA A 84 0.67 8.58 -14.15
CA ALA A 84 -0.47 9.06 -13.36
C ALA A 84 -1.12 7.93 -12.53
N ASN A 85 -1.29 6.74 -13.13
CA ASN A 85 -1.79 5.57 -12.41
C ASN A 85 -0.84 5.13 -11.29
N PHE A 86 0.48 5.14 -11.55
CA PHE A 86 1.49 4.82 -10.54
C PHE A 86 1.40 5.74 -9.31
N LEU A 87 1.30 7.06 -9.53
CA LEU A 87 1.12 8.03 -8.46
C LEU A 87 -0.20 7.83 -7.70
N ALA A 88 -1.29 7.56 -8.42
CA ALA A 88 -2.59 7.31 -7.81
C ALA A 88 -2.56 6.05 -6.90
N ILE A 89 -1.94 4.96 -7.36
CA ILE A 89 -1.81 3.73 -6.58
C ILE A 89 -0.98 3.97 -5.31
N LEU A 90 0.17 4.64 -5.41
CA LEU A 90 0.99 4.97 -4.24
C LEU A 90 0.30 5.92 -3.26
N SER A 91 -0.50 6.85 -3.77
CA SER A 91 -1.28 7.78 -2.93
C SER A 91 -2.38 7.04 -2.16
N LEU A 92 -3.09 6.12 -2.80
CA LEU A 92 -4.09 5.27 -2.15
C LEU A 92 -3.45 4.36 -1.10
N GLU A 93 -2.30 3.78 -1.40
CA GLU A 93 -1.55 2.99 -0.43
C GLU A 93 -1.12 3.83 0.78
N GLY A 94 -0.62 5.04 0.55
CA GLY A 94 -0.27 5.97 1.63
C GLY A 94 -1.45 6.25 2.55
N LEU A 95 -2.65 6.47 2.00
CA LEU A 95 -3.88 6.68 2.78
C LEU A 95 -4.30 5.43 3.56
N ALA A 96 -4.29 4.26 2.93
CA ALA A 96 -4.66 3.00 3.58
C ALA A 96 -3.69 2.65 4.72
N SER A 97 -2.40 2.81 4.48
CA SER A 97 -1.35 2.55 5.47
C SER A 97 -1.37 3.58 6.62
N GLY A 98 -1.63 4.86 6.32
CA GLY A 98 -1.87 5.89 7.33
C GLY A 98 -3.05 5.55 8.23
N GLY A 99 -4.16 5.05 7.65
CA GLY A 99 -5.32 4.55 8.39
C GLY A 99 -4.97 3.40 9.34
N LEU A 100 -4.16 2.43 8.89
CA LEU A 100 -3.65 1.37 9.78
C LEU A 100 -2.79 1.96 10.90
N GLY A 101 -1.96 2.96 10.62
CA GLY A 101 -1.16 3.66 11.62
C GLY A 101 -2.02 4.33 12.70
N LEU A 102 -3.11 4.99 12.30
CA LEU A 102 -4.09 5.56 13.22
C LEU A 102 -4.77 4.49 14.07
N LEU A 103 -5.17 3.36 13.46
CA LEU A 103 -5.80 2.24 14.17
C LEU A 103 -4.86 1.68 15.25
N LEU A 104 -3.61 1.40 14.90
CA LEU A 104 -2.62 0.88 15.84
C LEU A 104 -2.30 1.89 16.94
N GLY A 105 -2.15 3.18 16.60
CA GLY A 105 -1.95 4.25 17.57
C GLY A 105 -3.12 4.41 18.53
N ALA A 106 -4.36 4.24 18.05
CA ALA A 106 -5.55 4.31 18.88
C ALA A 106 -5.70 3.10 19.82
N ALA A 107 -5.40 1.90 19.33
CA ALA A 107 -5.49 0.65 20.08
C ALA A 107 -4.39 0.52 21.16
N ALA A 108 -3.20 1.07 20.91
CA ALA A 108 -2.08 0.94 21.81
C ALA A 108 -2.17 1.86 23.03
N PRO A 109 -1.71 1.38 24.21
CA PRO A 109 -1.65 2.20 25.43
C PRO A 109 -0.51 3.24 25.42
N SER A 110 0.53 3.02 24.61
CA SER A 110 1.69 3.92 24.51
C SER A 110 2.28 3.88 23.11
N SER A 111 3.11 4.89 22.78
CA SER A 111 3.85 4.95 21.51
C SER A 111 4.76 3.74 21.31
N ASP A 112 5.41 3.27 22.38
CA ASP A 112 6.31 2.10 22.31
C ASP A 112 5.54 0.80 22.08
N ALA A 113 4.35 0.66 22.68
CA ALA A 113 3.46 -0.46 22.43
C ALA A 113 2.95 -0.45 20.98
N ALA A 114 2.57 0.70 20.44
CA ALA A 114 2.15 0.84 19.04
C ALA A 114 3.28 0.44 18.08
N LEU A 115 4.51 0.90 18.33
CA LEU A 115 5.69 0.52 17.55
C LEU A 115 6.02 -0.97 17.64
N ALA A 116 5.78 -1.61 18.78
CA ALA A 116 5.98 -3.05 18.96
C ALA A 116 4.92 -3.90 18.23
N MET A 117 3.68 -3.40 18.11
CA MET A 117 2.58 -4.07 17.39
C MET A 117 2.73 -4.00 15.87
N PHE A 118 3.41 -2.99 15.36
CA PHE A 118 3.53 -2.72 13.93
C PHE A 118 4.29 -3.82 13.15
N PRO A 119 5.51 -4.27 13.55
CA PRO A 119 6.30 -5.22 12.77
C PRO A 119 5.60 -6.56 12.50
N PRO A 120 4.96 -7.24 13.47
CA PRO A 120 4.30 -8.50 13.18
C PRO A 120 3.14 -8.37 12.19
N ILE A 121 2.39 -7.27 12.23
CA ILE A 121 1.28 -7.03 11.30
C ILE A 121 1.81 -6.81 9.89
N ILE A 122 2.84 -5.98 9.73
CA ILE A 122 3.43 -5.71 8.42
C ILE A 122 4.11 -6.95 7.85
N VAL A 123 4.80 -7.75 8.66
CA VAL A 123 5.42 -9.00 8.20
C VAL A 123 4.38 -9.95 7.63
N LEU A 124 3.22 -10.10 8.28
CA LEU A 124 2.12 -10.88 7.74
C LEU A 124 1.63 -10.33 6.38
N MET A 125 1.45 -9.02 6.25
CA MET A 125 1.03 -8.40 5.00
C MET A 125 2.07 -8.55 3.88
N ILE A 126 3.38 -8.53 4.23
CA ILE A 126 4.48 -8.75 3.28
C ILE A 126 4.54 -10.20 2.81
N ILE A 127 4.34 -11.16 3.71
CA ILE A 127 4.34 -12.58 3.36
C ILE A 127 3.20 -12.90 2.39
N PHE A 128 2.01 -12.38 2.67
CA PHE A 128 0.80 -12.60 1.86
C PHE A 128 0.53 -11.49 0.82
N ASN A 129 1.57 -10.92 0.22
CA ASN A 129 1.45 -9.85 -0.76
C ASN A 129 1.12 -10.31 -2.20
N GLY A 130 0.82 -11.58 -2.40
CA GLY A 130 0.54 -12.18 -3.70
C GLY A 130 1.79 -12.51 -4.54
N PHE A 131 2.93 -11.85 -4.29
CA PHE A 131 4.20 -12.16 -4.93
C PHE A 131 4.96 -13.26 -4.19
N ASN A 132 5.01 -13.21 -2.83
CA ASN A 132 5.72 -14.20 -2.03
C ASN A 132 4.90 -15.48 -1.86
N ILE A 133 3.62 -15.36 -1.51
CA ILE A 133 2.68 -16.48 -1.42
C ILE A 133 1.45 -16.13 -2.25
N ALA A 134 1.14 -16.95 -3.25
CA ALA A 134 -0.08 -16.81 -4.03
C ALA A 134 -1.31 -17.11 -3.14
N GLU A 135 -2.42 -16.40 -3.40
CA GLU A 135 -3.65 -16.55 -2.62
C GLU A 135 -4.16 -17.99 -2.59
N GLU A 136 -4.02 -18.72 -3.71
CA GLU A 136 -4.41 -20.11 -3.86
C GLU A 136 -3.69 -21.07 -2.88
N ASN A 137 -2.46 -20.73 -2.49
CA ASN A 137 -1.64 -21.50 -1.56
C ASN A 137 -1.81 -21.07 -0.09
N THR A 138 -2.68 -20.10 0.17
CA THR A 138 -2.91 -19.60 1.52
C THR A 138 -3.90 -20.51 2.25
N PRO A 139 -3.56 -21.01 3.50
CA PRO A 139 -4.49 -21.79 4.29
C PRO A 139 -5.82 -21.07 4.52
N ALA A 140 -6.93 -21.81 4.51
CA ALA A 140 -8.29 -21.25 4.61
C ALA A 140 -8.47 -20.29 5.80
N LEU A 141 -7.81 -20.57 6.93
CA LEU A 141 -7.84 -19.73 8.13
C LEU A 141 -7.19 -18.35 7.92
N LEU A 142 -6.25 -18.23 6.98
CA LEU A 142 -5.47 -17.01 6.74
C LEU A 142 -5.88 -16.30 5.43
N GLN A 143 -6.87 -16.82 4.70
CA GLN A 143 -7.32 -16.24 3.43
C GLN A 143 -7.88 -14.81 3.54
N PHE A 144 -8.27 -14.37 4.73
CA PHE A 144 -8.69 -12.99 4.95
C PHE A 144 -7.51 -11.99 4.90
N ILE A 145 -6.27 -12.42 5.22
CA ILE A 145 -5.09 -11.54 5.26
C ILE A 145 -4.78 -10.93 3.88
N PRO A 146 -4.68 -11.72 2.78
CA PRO A 146 -4.47 -11.16 1.45
C PRO A 146 -5.57 -10.18 1.02
N GLN A 147 -6.81 -10.39 1.46
CA GLN A 147 -7.95 -9.55 1.08
C GLN A 147 -7.88 -8.16 1.73
N VAL A 148 -7.37 -8.08 2.97
CA VAL A 148 -7.23 -6.82 3.73
C VAL A 148 -5.87 -6.16 3.52
N SER A 149 -4.90 -6.86 2.91
CA SER A 149 -3.54 -6.36 2.71
C SER A 149 -3.48 -5.26 1.65
N PHE A 150 -3.30 -4.00 2.07
CA PHE A 150 -3.07 -2.88 1.16
C PHE A 150 -1.74 -3.05 0.38
N ILE A 151 -0.72 -3.70 0.96
CA ILE A 151 0.55 -4.01 0.30
C ILE A 151 0.32 -4.93 -0.90
N ARG A 152 -0.57 -5.93 -0.76
CA ARG A 152 -0.95 -6.81 -1.87
C ARG A 152 -1.59 -6.01 -3.00
N TRP A 153 -2.62 -5.24 -2.70
CA TRP A 153 -3.36 -4.49 -3.71
C TRP A 153 -2.49 -3.43 -4.41
N CYS A 154 -1.57 -2.79 -3.66
CA CYS A 154 -0.60 -1.89 -4.25
C CYS A 154 0.37 -2.64 -5.17
N SER A 155 0.98 -3.72 -4.71
CA SER A 155 1.91 -4.54 -5.51
C SER A 155 1.26 -5.05 -6.80
N GLU A 156 0.02 -5.52 -6.71
CA GLU A 156 -0.78 -5.97 -7.85
C GLU A 156 -1.07 -4.82 -8.80
N GLY A 157 -1.55 -3.68 -8.30
CA GLY A 157 -1.83 -2.49 -9.10
C GLY A 157 -0.60 -1.96 -9.84
N LEU A 158 0.54 -1.90 -9.16
CA LEU A 158 1.82 -1.49 -9.76
C LEU A 158 2.28 -2.49 -10.83
N ALA A 159 2.16 -3.80 -10.57
CA ALA A 159 2.50 -4.83 -11.53
C ALA A 159 1.62 -4.76 -12.78
N VAL A 160 0.30 -4.66 -12.61
CA VAL A 160 -0.63 -4.53 -13.73
C VAL A 160 -0.35 -3.26 -14.54
N ASN A 161 -0.09 -2.13 -13.87
CA ASN A 161 0.23 -0.87 -14.54
C ASN A 161 1.51 -0.96 -15.39
N GLU A 162 2.55 -1.64 -14.90
CA GLU A 162 3.83 -1.79 -15.61
C GLU A 162 3.75 -2.82 -16.74
N PHE A 163 3.16 -4.01 -16.48
CA PHE A 163 3.20 -5.13 -17.40
C PHE A 163 2.11 -5.09 -18.47
N SER A 164 1.04 -4.34 -18.28
CA SER A 164 -0.06 -4.22 -19.25
C SER A 164 0.42 -3.65 -20.59
N GLY A 165 0.15 -4.38 -21.68
CA GLY A 165 0.55 -4.01 -23.03
C GLY A 165 2.03 -4.23 -23.36
N LEU A 166 2.76 -5.00 -22.53
CA LEU A 166 4.14 -5.40 -22.81
C LEU A 166 4.18 -6.67 -23.67
N THR A 167 5.12 -6.67 -24.61
CA THR A 167 5.52 -7.88 -25.36
C THR A 167 6.98 -8.19 -25.06
N PHE A 168 7.29 -9.45 -24.77
CA PHE A 168 8.63 -9.90 -24.47
C PHE A 168 9.18 -10.72 -25.63
N SER A 169 10.45 -10.51 -26.00
CA SER A 169 11.14 -11.40 -26.93
C SER A 169 11.65 -12.62 -26.15
N CYS A 170 11.21 -13.80 -26.55
CA CYS A 170 11.60 -15.05 -25.92
C CYS A 170 12.84 -15.70 -26.54
N GLU A 171 13.55 -14.99 -27.42
CA GLU A 171 14.78 -15.50 -28.05
C GLU A 171 15.86 -15.76 -26.99
N GLY A 172 16.26 -17.02 -26.87
CA GLY A 172 17.30 -17.46 -25.93
C GLY A 172 16.83 -17.82 -24.52
N ALA A 173 15.54 -17.81 -24.24
CA ALA A 173 15.01 -18.23 -22.94
C ALA A 173 15.15 -19.75 -22.73
N ARG A 174 15.84 -20.16 -21.66
CA ARG A 174 16.03 -21.59 -21.27
C ARG A 174 14.87 -22.17 -20.46
N GLY A 175 13.67 -21.57 -20.49
CA GLY A 175 12.51 -22.01 -19.72
C GLY A 175 11.18 -21.47 -20.28
N PRO A 176 10.04 -21.77 -19.63
CA PRO A 176 8.74 -21.29 -20.07
C PRO A 176 8.74 -19.75 -20.06
N CYS A 177 8.76 -19.13 -21.24
CA CYS A 177 8.73 -17.69 -21.40
C CYS A 177 7.27 -17.21 -21.48
N ALA A 178 6.99 -16.06 -20.86
CA ALA A 178 5.75 -15.32 -21.09
C ALA A 178 5.96 -14.41 -22.30
N ALA A 179 5.17 -14.59 -23.36
CA ALA A 179 5.29 -13.77 -24.56
C ALA A 179 4.67 -12.38 -24.36
N THR A 180 3.67 -12.27 -23.52
CA THR A 180 2.97 -11.02 -23.21
C THR A 180 3.03 -10.67 -21.72
N GLY A 181 2.79 -9.39 -21.40
CA GLY A 181 2.70 -8.92 -20.01
C GLY A 181 1.51 -9.55 -19.28
N GLU A 182 0.40 -9.80 -20.01
CA GLU A 182 -0.77 -10.48 -19.49
C GLU A 182 -0.46 -11.94 -19.09
N ASP A 183 0.31 -12.67 -19.90
CA ASP A 183 0.78 -14.02 -19.55
C ASP A 183 1.66 -14.01 -18.30
N ALA A 184 2.49 -12.96 -18.14
CA ALA A 184 3.33 -12.81 -16.98
C ALA A 184 2.51 -12.52 -15.70
N LEU A 185 1.46 -11.70 -15.79
CA LEU A 185 0.53 -11.41 -14.70
C LEU A 185 -0.29 -12.65 -14.31
N ALA A 186 -0.80 -13.39 -15.30
CA ALA A 186 -1.57 -14.61 -15.06
C ALA A 186 -0.78 -15.69 -14.30
N ARG A 187 0.54 -15.80 -14.54
CA ARG A 187 1.42 -16.74 -13.82
C ARG A 187 1.58 -16.41 -12.33
N VAL A 188 1.36 -15.15 -11.96
CA VAL A 188 1.47 -14.68 -10.56
C VAL A 188 0.07 -14.53 -9.94
N SER A 189 -0.98 -15.01 -10.61
CA SER A 189 -2.40 -14.92 -10.18
C SER A 189 -2.83 -13.47 -9.85
N MET A 190 -2.30 -12.50 -10.60
CA MET A 190 -2.63 -11.08 -10.45
C MET A 190 -3.74 -10.65 -11.39
N ALA A 191 -4.52 -9.63 -11.01
CA ALA A 191 -5.58 -9.08 -11.83
C ALA A 191 -5.06 -8.59 -13.18
N SER A 192 -5.90 -8.69 -14.23
CA SER A 192 -5.54 -8.23 -15.58
C SER A 192 -5.84 -6.73 -15.80
N SER A 193 -6.45 -6.05 -14.85
CA SER A 193 -6.91 -4.66 -14.99
C SER A 193 -6.54 -3.76 -13.82
N VAL A 194 -5.87 -2.65 -14.12
CA VAL A 194 -5.53 -1.59 -13.15
C VAL A 194 -6.77 -1.05 -12.43
N LYS A 195 -7.89 -0.89 -13.15
CA LYS A 195 -9.15 -0.43 -12.55
C LYS A 195 -9.67 -1.38 -11.49
N GLY A 196 -9.55 -2.69 -11.72
CA GLY A 196 -9.94 -3.71 -10.74
C GLY A 196 -9.10 -3.62 -9.47
N ALA A 197 -7.79 -3.51 -9.59
CA ALA A 197 -6.86 -3.38 -8.47
C ALA A 197 -7.10 -2.08 -7.67
N MET A 198 -7.29 -0.93 -8.33
CA MET A 198 -7.59 0.34 -7.68
C MET A 198 -8.93 0.33 -6.93
N LEU A 199 -9.99 -0.25 -7.53
CA LEU A 199 -11.30 -0.36 -6.88
C LEU A 199 -11.26 -1.27 -5.66
N ALA A 200 -10.48 -2.34 -5.69
CA ALA A 200 -10.30 -3.22 -4.56
C ALA A 200 -9.57 -2.48 -3.41
N GLN A 201 -8.53 -1.72 -3.70
CA GLN A 201 -7.80 -0.94 -2.71
C GLN A 201 -8.62 0.19 -2.09
N SER A 202 -9.52 0.83 -2.85
CA SER A 202 -10.40 1.90 -2.34
C SER A 202 -11.53 1.40 -1.43
N ARG A 203 -11.76 0.08 -1.35
CA ARG A 203 -12.76 -0.55 -0.48
C ARG A 203 -12.21 -0.97 0.90
N LEU A 204 -10.90 -0.89 1.08
CA LEU A 204 -10.20 -1.09 2.37
C LEU A 204 -10.17 0.20 3.18
#